data_c05c51ca6107a955138777d57d5b4e57
#
_entry.id   c05c51ca6107a955138777d57d5b4e57
#
_cell.length_a   1.000
_cell.length_b   1.000
_cell.length_c   1.000
_cell.angle_alpha   90.00
_cell.angle_beta   90.00
_cell.angle_gamma   90.00
#
_symmetry.space_group_name_H-M   'P 1'
#
loop_
_entity.id
_entity.type
_entity.pdbx_description
1 polymer ?
#
loop_
_entity_poly.entity_id
_entity_poly.type
_entity_poly.pdbx_seq_one_letter_code
_entity_poly.pdbx_strand_id
1 'polypeptide(L)'
;MTRTVNLCLLAAAILASGACASRGKEVFVREGCVHCHRFRELGSGGAPDLTEVGSRRDATWIAVQIGNPAAHDPATRMPAFPRITGFDLRSLVVFLRN
;
A
#
# COMPACT_ATOMS: atom_id res chain seq x y z
N MET A 1 -20.50 1.69 -0.51
CA MET A 1 -19.22 2.24 -0.90
C MET A 1 -18.73 3.29 0.06
N THR A 2 -19.50 4.34 0.29
CA THR A 2 -19.12 5.40 1.23
C THR A 2 -18.81 4.85 2.62
N ARG A 3 -19.65 3.91 3.11
CA ARG A 3 -19.45 3.29 4.43
C ARG A 3 -18.11 2.57 4.52
N THR A 4 -17.72 1.84 3.46
CA THR A 4 -16.46 1.11 3.43
C THR A 4 -15.27 2.06 3.49
N VAL A 5 -15.34 3.16 2.74
CA VAL A 5 -14.31 4.20 2.75
C VAL A 5 -14.18 4.80 4.16
N ASN A 6 -15.32 5.07 4.82
CA ASN A 6 -15.32 5.61 6.17
C ASN A 6 -14.66 4.65 7.16
N LEU A 7 -14.90 3.35 7.04
CA LEU A 7 -14.25 2.35 7.89
C LEU A 7 -12.73 2.39 7.74
N CYS A 8 -12.23 2.55 6.51
CA CYS A 8 -10.81 2.67 6.27
C CYS A 8 -10.23 3.94 6.89
N LEU A 9 -10.96 5.03 6.81
CA LEU A 9 -10.54 6.30 7.40
C LEU A 9 -10.58 6.27 8.92
N LEU A 10 -11.50 5.51 9.49
CA LEU A 10 -11.67 5.38 10.93
C LEU A 10 -10.88 4.18 11.47
N ALA A 11 -9.65 4.05 11.05
CA ALA A 11 -8.81 2.88 11.35
C ALA A 11 -8.62 2.60 12.85
N ALA A 12 -9.17 3.44 13.73
CA ALA A 12 -9.20 3.17 15.16
C ALA A 12 -10.03 1.93 15.50
N ALA A 13 -11.03 1.59 14.68
CA ALA A 13 -11.84 0.40 14.90
C ALA A 13 -11.09 -0.83 14.39
N ILE A 14 -10.95 -1.86 15.25
CA ILE A 14 -10.22 -3.07 14.91
C ILE A 14 -10.76 -3.74 13.65
N LEU A 15 -12.09 -3.84 13.54
CA LEU A 15 -12.72 -4.47 12.37
C LEU A 15 -12.47 -3.67 11.09
N ALA A 16 -12.47 -2.34 11.20
CA ALA A 16 -12.19 -1.47 10.04
C ALA A 16 -10.76 -1.66 9.55
N SER A 17 -9.78 -1.75 10.48
CA SER A 17 -8.38 -1.98 10.12
C SER A 17 -8.21 -3.34 9.44
N GLY A 18 -8.89 -4.38 9.94
CA GLY A 18 -8.83 -5.71 9.34
C GLY A 18 -9.41 -5.73 7.93
N ALA A 19 -10.54 -5.06 7.71
CA ALA A 19 -11.17 -4.99 6.40
C ALA A 19 -10.28 -4.25 5.39
N CYS A 20 -9.69 -3.12 5.81
CA CYS A 20 -8.78 -2.36 4.95
C CYS A 20 -7.52 -3.15 4.62
N ALA A 21 -6.95 -3.86 5.61
CA ALA A 21 -5.76 -4.68 5.39
C ALA A 21 -6.03 -5.80 4.40
N SER A 22 -7.20 -6.47 4.49
CA SER A 22 -7.58 -7.52 3.55
C SER A 22 -7.71 -6.97 2.13
N ARG A 23 -8.36 -5.83 1.97
CA ARG A 23 -8.48 -5.19 0.67
C ARG A 23 -7.11 -4.76 0.15
N GLY A 24 -6.26 -4.23 1.03
CA GLY A 24 -4.91 -3.82 0.66
C GLY A 24 -4.08 -4.98 0.14
N LYS A 25 -4.22 -6.16 0.74
CA LYS A 25 -3.55 -7.37 0.25
C LYS A 25 -4.02 -7.71 -1.16
N GLU A 26 -5.33 -7.62 -1.42
CA GLU A 26 -5.87 -7.84 -2.76
C GLU A 26 -5.27 -6.87 -3.77
N VAL A 27 -5.18 -5.59 -3.41
CA VAL A 27 -4.61 -4.56 -4.29
C VAL A 27 -3.13 -4.85 -4.54
N PHE A 28 -2.39 -5.21 -3.50
CA PHE A 28 -0.96 -5.54 -3.60
C PHE A 28 -0.72 -6.65 -4.61
N VAL A 29 -1.55 -7.68 -4.59
CA VAL A 29 -1.44 -8.81 -5.52
C VAL A 29 -1.95 -8.42 -6.91
N ARG A 30 -3.14 -7.82 -6.97
CA ARG A 30 -3.80 -7.47 -8.24
C ARG A 30 -2.97 -6.50 -9.07
N GLU A 31 -2.37 -5.51 -8.44
CA GLU A 31 -1.60 -4.49 -9.15
C GLU A 31 -0.17 -4.91 -9.44
N GLY A 32 0.22 -6.10 -9.01
CA GLY A 32 1.52 -6.64 -9.35
C GLY A 32 2.68 -6.19 -8.47
N CYS A 33 2.40 -5.58 -7.33
CA CYS A 33 3.46 -5.19 -6.38
C CYS A 33 4.28 -6.41 -5.98
N VAL A 34 3.64 -7.58 -5.87
CA VAL A 34 4.28 -8.85 -5.52
C VAL A 34 5.33 -9.31 -6.53
N HIS A 35 5.31 -8.79 -7.74
CA HIS A 35 6.28 -9.22 -8.76
C HIS A 35 7.68 -8.69 -8.48
N CYS A 36 7.79 -7.59 -7.74
CA CYS A 36 9.07 -6.97 -7.42
C CYS A 36 9.33 -6.90 -5.92
N HIS A 37 8.29 -6.67 -5.13
CA HIS A 37 8.43 -6.48 -3.68
C HIS A 37 8.04 -7.70 -2.89
N ARG A 38 8.77 -7.91 -1.80
CA ARG A 38 8.39 -8.87 -0.77
C ARG A 38 7.70 -8.13 0.36
N PHE A 39 6.64 -8.71 0.90
CA PHE A 39 6.00 -8.26 2.13
C PHE A 39 5.64 -9.49 2.94
N ARG A 40 6.40 -9.74 4.00
CA ARG A 40 6.29 -10.97 4.81
C ARG A 40 6.46 -12.19 3.93
N GLU A 41 5.46 -13.09 3.86
CA GLU A 41 5.55 -14.29 3.03
C GLU A 41 5.15 -14.07 1.58
N LEU A 42 4.67 -12.88 1.24
CA LEU A 42 4.20 -12.58 -0.11
C LEU A 42 5.30 -11.98 -0.96
N GLY A 43 5.30 -12.33 -2.24
CA GLY A 43 6.08 -11.62 -3.22
C GLY A 43 7.49 -12.14 -3.40
N SER A 44 8.29 -11.36 -4.12
CA SER A 44 9.64 -11.72 -4.47
C SER A 44 10.62 -10.59 -4.13
N GLY A 45 11.89 -10.75 -4.47
CA GLY A 45 12.94 -9.89 -3.95
C GLY A 45 13.72 -9.09 -4.97
N GLY A 46 13.12 -8.61 -6.02
CA GLY A 46 13.81 -7.76 -6.99
C GLY A 46 13.90 -6.29 -6.60
N ALA A 47 13.07 -5.87 -5.66
CA ALA A 47 13.00 -4.51 -5.14
C ALA A 47 13.07 -4.55 -3.62
N PRO A 48 13.07 -3.40 -2.92
CA PRO A 48 13.17 -3.41 -1.47
C PRO A 48 12.08 -4.24 -0.79
N ASP A 49 12.46 -4.96 0.26
CA ASP A 49 11.53 -5.68 1.11
C ASP A 49 10.69 -4.68 1.90
N LEU A 50 9.38 -4.79 1.84
CA LEU A 50 8.46 -3.84 2.43
C LEU A 50 7.92 -4.28 3.80
N THR A 51 8.39 -5.40 4.33
CA THR A 51 7.87 -5.96 5.58
C THR A 51 7.87 -4.95 6.72
N GLU A 52 8.90 -4.11 6.80
CA GLU A 52 9.05 -3.12 7.85
C GLU A 52 8.82 -1.68 7.36
N VAL A 53 8.22 -1.49 6.20
CA VAL A 53 8.08 -0.14 5.62
C VAL A 53 7.27 0.79 6.53
N GLY A 54 6.28 0.27 7.23
CA GLY A 54 5.45 1.06 8.13
C GLY A 54 6.19 1.67 9.32
N SER A 55 7.35 1.10 9.70
CA SER A 55 8.18 1.65 10.76
C SER A 55 9.16 2.71 10.24
N ARG A 56 9.36 2.77 8.93
CA ARG A 56 10.31 3.71 8.31
C ARG A 56 9.62 4.89 7.63
N ARG A 57 8.38 4.71 7.17
CA ARG A 57 7.69 5.72 6.36
C ARG A 57 6.26 5.88 6.84
N ASP A 58 5.75 7.09 6.79
CA ASP A 58 4.37 7.36 7.15
C ASP A 58 3.43 7.12 5.96
N ALA A 59 2.13 7.24 6.22
CA ALA A 59 1.10 6.95 5.22
C ALA A 59 1.20 7.86 3.99
N THR A 60 1.48 9.13 4.20
CA THR A 60 1.59 10.09 3.10
C THR A 60 2.76 9.75 2.19
N TRP A 61 3.90 9.43 2.78
CA TRP A 61 5.08 9.04 2.00
C TRP A 61 4.80 7.81 1.15
N ILE A 62 4.17 6.80 1.76
CA ILE A 62 3.85 5.55 1.05
C ILE A 62 2.88 5.82 -0.11
N ALA A 63 1.86 6.64 0.12
CA ALA A 63 0.90 6.98 -0.92
C ALA A 63 1.55 7.68 -2.10
N VAL A 64 2.46 8.61 -1.85
CA VAL A 64 3.20 9.30 -2.91
C VAL A 64 4.10 8.32 -3.66
N GLN A 65 4.77 7.42 -2.94
CA GLN A 65 5.64 6.42 -3.57
C GLN A 65 4.87 5.51 -4.53
N ILE A 66 3.63 5.19 -4.20
CA ILE A 66 2.78 4.36 -5.06
C ILE A 66 2.34 5.14 -6.30
N GLY A 67 1.85 6.35 -6.12
CA GLY A 67 1.27 7.14 -7.20
C GLY A 67 2.30 7.82 -8.09
N ASN A 68 3.42 8.25 -7.51
CA ASN A 68 4.45 9.01 -8.22
C ASN A 68 5.82 8.77 -7.59
N PRO A 69 6.41 7.58 -7.78
CA PRO A 69 7.69 7.26 -7.16
C PRO A 69 8.83 8.17 -7.60
N ALA A 70 8.74 8.75 -8.79
CA ALA A 70 9.76 9.68 -9.27
C ALA A 70 9.86 10.96 -8.42
N ALA A 71 8.81 11.30 -7.67
CA ALA A 71 8.86 12.43 -6.75
C ALA A 71 9.87 12.21 -5.63
N HIS A 72 10.11 10.95 -5.24
CA HIS A 72 11.11 10.62 -4.24
C HIS A 72 12.49 10.33 -4.86
N ASP A 73 12.50 9.73 -6.04
CA ASP A 73 13.73 9.34 -6.73
C ASP A 73 13.50 9.38 -8.24
N PRO A 74 14.00 10.40 -8.94
CA PRO A 74 13.81 10.50 -10.39
C PRO A 74 14.41 9.34 -11.18
N ALA A 75 15.36 8.60 -10.60
CA ALA A 75 16.00 7.46 -11.25
C ALA A 75 15.35 6.13 -10.89
N THR A 76 14.21 6.16 -10.20
CA THR A 76 13.54 4.94 -9.76
C THR A 76 13.12 4.05 -10.92
N ARG A 77 13.19 2.75 -10.71
CA ARG A 77 12.66 1.76 -11.65
C ARG A 77 11.23 1.36 -11.31
N MET A 78 10.71 1.81 -10.18
CA MET A 78 9.35 1.50 -9.80
C MET A 78 8.38 2.23 -10.71
N PRO A 79 7.41 1.54 -11.34
CA PRO A 79 6.39 2.21 -12.14
C PRO A 79 5.44 2.99 -11.25
N ALA A 80 4.85 4.03 -11.79
CA ALA A 80 3.83 4.80 -11.11
C ALA A 80 2.48 4.09 -11.23
N PHE A 81 1.65 4.22 -10.18
CA PHE A 81 0.31 3.64 -10.16
C PHE A 81 -0.71 4.74 -9.87
N PRO A 82 -0.85 5.73 -10.77
CA PRO A 82 -1.74 6.87 -10.51
C PRO A 82 -3.23 6.48 -10.47
N ARG A 83 -3.59 5.31 -10.99
CA ARG A 83 -4.97 4.84 -10.98
C ARG A 83 -5.38 4.19 -9.67
N ILE A 84 -4.42 3.87 -8.79
CA ILE A 84 -4.75 3.37 -7.45
C ILE A 84 -5.08 4.58 -6.59
N THR A 85 -6.36 4.82 -6.35
CA THR A 85 -6.84 5.98 -5.63
C THR A 85 -7.92 5.61 -4.63
N GLY A 86 -8.34 6.57 -3.81
CA GLY A 86 -9.49 6.41 -2.93
C GLY A 86 -9.33 5.26 -1.96
N PHE A 87 -10.35 4.44 -1.89
CA PHE A 87 -10.40 3.31 -0.96
C PHE A 87 -9.26 2.31 -1.19
N ASP A 88 -8.96 2.02 -2.46
CA ASP A 88 -7.91 1.06 -2.78
C ASP A 88 -6.53 1.56 -2.32
N LEU A 89 -6.25 2.84 -2.53
CA LEU A 89 -4.98 3.41 -2.08
C LEU A 89 -4.87 3.38 -0.56
N ARG A 90 -5.91 3.82 0.13
CA ARG A 90 -5.90 3.80 1.61
C ARG A 90 -5.75 2.38 2.15
N SER A 91 -6.43 1.43 1.52
CA SER A 91 -6.35 0.03 1.92
C SER A 91 -4.96 -0.54 1.74
N LEU A 92 -4.32 -0.22 0.62
CA LEU A 92 -2.95 -0.65 0.35
C LEU A 92 -1.98 -0.07 1.37
N VAL A 93 -2.13 1.22 1.68
CA VAL A 93 -1.29 1.88 2.69
C VAL A 93 -1.47 1.23 4.06
N VAL A 94 -2.73 0.97 4.47
CA VAL A 94 -3.01 0.30 5.74
C VAL A 94 -2.36 -1.09 5.79
N PHE A 95 -2.49 -1.85 4.70
CA PHE A 95 -1.87 -3.17 4.60
C PHE A 95 -0.36 -3.11 4.79
N LEU A 96 0.30 -2.19 4.09
CA LEU A 96 1.75 -2.06 4.15
C LEU A 96 2.27 -1.54 5.49
N ARG A 97 1.45 -0.81 6.23
CA ARG A 97 1.85 -0.25 7.52
C ARG A 97 1.61 -1.20 8.69
N ASN A 98 0.88 -2.26 8.48
CA ASN A 98 0.70 -3.27 9.51
C ASN A 98 1.91 -4.20 9.53
#